data_f886a2f79b225ef9c1148429cebbbc0e
#
_entry.id   f886a2f79b225ef9c1148429cebbbc0e
#
_cell.length_a   1.000
_cell.length_b   1.000
_cell.length_c   1.000
_cell.angle_alpha   90.00
_cell.angle_beta   90.00
_cell.angle_gamma   90.00
#
_symmetry.space_group_name_H-M   'P 1'
#
loop_
_entity.id
_entity.type
_entity.pdbx_description
1 polymer ?
#
loop_
_entity_poly.entity_id
_entity_poly.type
_entity_poly.pdbx_seq_one_letter_code
_entity_poly.pdbx_strand_id
1 'polypeptide(L)'
;MPAPPFKITVLGSGTSVGVPTIGCHCAVCTSTDPRDNRLRPSILISYEGRNVLIDTTPDFRTQALRAHIERLHAVVFTHAHADHAMGLDDFRPFNFRQSGDIPVYAAPDTMNSIRRCFPYIFDSEEKKTNVPHIEPRLLDGSPFDLFGLKFLPIPILHGPHTIYGFRFGNAAYLTDHSEIPDSSMDLLRSLDVIFLDALRYKPHPTHSTVERSIKTVEKLGVRRAFFTHICHDLGHERAEIGRASCRERV
;
A
#
# COMPACT_ATOMS: atom_id res chain seq x y z
N MET A 1 4.76 18.62 17.80
CA MET A 1 6.18 18.23 17.60
C MET A 1 6.35 17.85 16.14
N PRO A 2 7.52 18.05 15.51
CA PRO A 2 7.76 17.56 14.15
C PRO A 2 7.63 16.02 14.12
N ALA A 3 7.24 15.48 12.97
CA ALA A 3 7.16 14.03 12.79
C ALA A 3 8.55 13.37 12.95
N PRO A 4 8.66 12.17 13.54
CA PRO A 4 9.93 11.47 13.61
C PRO A 4 10.46 11.17 12.19
N PRO A 5 11.76 11.10 11.98
CA PRO A 5 12.33 10.65 10.72
C PRO A 5 11.92 9.20 10.47
N PHE A 6 11.44 8.90 9.25
CA PHE A 6 10.97 7.57 8.88
C PHE A 6 11.55 7.13 7.53
N LYS A 7 11.65 5.82 7.36
CA LYS A 7 12.04 5.17 6.12
C LYS A 7 10.80 4.50 5.51
N ILE A 8 10.61 4.65 4.20
CA ILE A 8 9.60 3.91 3.42
C ILE A 8 10.34 2.83 2.61
N THR A 9 9.90 1.59 2.75
CA THR A 9 10.36 0.47 1.92
C THR A 9 9.20 0.01 1.06
N VAL A 10 9.35 0.08 -0.27
CA VAL A 10 8.38 -0.46 -1.23
C VAL A 10 8.51 -1.99 -1.24
N LEU A 11 7.50 -2.70 -0.78
CA LEU A 11 7.47 -4.16 -0.74
C LEU A 11 6.97 -4.75 -2.05
N GLY A 12 6.13 -4.01 -2.77
CA GLY A 12 5.66 -4.34 -4.10
C GLY A 12 5.04 -3.13 -4.77
N SER A 13 5.13 -3.07 -6.08
CA SER A 13 4.60 -1.98 -6.92
C SER A 13 3.81 -2.48 -8.12
N GLY A 14 3.57 -3.78 -8.21
CA GLY A 14 2.79 -4.39 -9.28
C GLY A 14 1.29 -4.27 -9.06
N THR A 15 0.53 -4.48 -10.12
CA THR A 15 -0.94 -4.53 -10.13
C THR A 15 -1.47 -5.79 -9.44
N SER A 16 -2.79 -5.93 -9.35
CA SER A 16 -3.52 -7.01 -8.65
C SER A 16 -3.09 -8.44 -9.04
N VAL A 17 -2.64 -8.65 -10.26
CA VAL A 17 -2.15 -9.95 -10.73
C VAL A 17 -0.64 -10.12 -10.60
N GLY A 18 0.07 -9.08 -10.16
CA GLY A 18 1.54 -9.04 -10.16
C GLY A 18 2.13 -8.93 -11.57
N VAL A 19 3.45 -8.79 -11.65
CA VAL A 19 4.23 -8.84 -12.89
C VAL A 19 5.44 -9.73 -12.64
N PRO A 20 5.70 -10.79 -13.43
CA PRO A 20 4.95 -11.23 -14.61
C PRO A 20 3.54 -11.74 -14.29
N THR A 21 2.63 -11.58 -15.24
CA THR A 21 1.27 -12.10 -15.16
C THR A 21 1.23 -13.55 -15.59
N ILE A 22 0.50 -14.40 -14.88
CA ILE A 22 0.36 -15.83 -15.15
C ILE A 22 -0.11 -16.05 -16.60
N GLY A 23 0.63 -16.88 -17.35
CA GLY A 23 0.32 -17.21 -18.74
C GLY A 23 0.61 -16.11 -19.77
N CYS A 24 1.19 -14.98 -19.37
CA CYS A 24 1.54 -13.88 -20.28
C CYS A 24 2.97 -14.01 -20.80
N HIS A 25 3.13 -13.84 -22.11
CA HIS A 25 4.42 -13.92 -22.82
C HIS A 25 4.82 -12.57 -23.46
N CYS A 26 4.29 -11.44 -22.98
CA CYS A 26 4.70 -10.12 -23.46
C CYS A 26 6.15 -9.80 -23.06
N ALA A 27 6.74 -8.80 -23.71
CA ALA A 27 8.12 -8.39 -23.47
C ALA A 27 8.45 -8.08 -22.01
N VAL A 28 7.50 -7.56 -21.24
CA VAL A 28 7.70 -7.26 -19.80
C VAL A 28 7.60 -8.53 -18.97
N CYS A 29 6.64 -9.40 -19.23
CA CYS A 29 6.47 -10.64 -18.46
C CYS A 29 7.59 -11.67 -18.73
N THR A 30 8.31 -11.56 -19.85
CA THR A 30 9.47 -12.38 -20.19
C THR A 30 10.80 -11.64 -20.05
N SER A 31 10.77 -10.44 -19.48
CA SER A 31 11.96 -9.62 -19.24
C SER A 31 12.92 -10.30 -18.28
N THR A 32 14.21 -10.17 -18.55
CA THR A 32 15.28 -10.56 -17.62
C THR A 32 15.67 -9.44 -16.64
N ASP A 33 15.11 -8.26 -16.80
CA ASP A 33 15.30 -7.16 -15.84
C ASP A 33 14.53 -7.46 -14.54
N PRO A 34 15.21 -7.61 -13.39
CA PRO A 34 14.53 -7.89 -12.12
C PRO A 34 13.56 -6.78 -11.70
N ARG A 35 13.70 -5.55 -12.23
CA ARG A 35 12.80 -4.43 -11.95
C ARG A 35 11.43 -4.59 -12.63
N ASP A 36 11.32 -5.48 -13.62
CA ASP A 36 10.05 -5.89 -14.23
C ASP A 36 9.31 -6.97 -13.43
N ASN A 37 9.96 -7.56 -12.41
CA ASN A 37 9.32 -8.46 -11.46
C ASN A 37 8.73 -7.67 -10.30
N ARG A 38 7.42 -7.43 -10.34
CA ARG A 38 6.71 -6.59 -9.36
C ARG A 38 5.71 -7.41 -8.59
N LEU A 39 5.96 -7.59 -7.30
CA LEU A 39 4.99 -8.12 -6.36
C LEU A 39 3.84 -7.12 -6.18
N ARG A 40 2.69 -7.59 -5.69
CA ARG A 40 1.49 -6.77 -5.44
C ARG A 40 1.76 -5.62 -4.48
N PRO A 41 1.00 -4.51 -4.55
CA PRO A 41 1.39 -3.23 -3.97
C PRO A 41 1.27 -3.20 -2.44
N SER A 42 2.37 -2.90 -1.78
CA SER A 42 2.43 -2.70 -0.32
C SER A 42 3.68 -1.90 0.02
N ILE A 43 3.63 -1.15 1.12
CA ILE A 43 4.77 -0.41 1.67
C ILE A 43 4.93 -0.66 3.17
N LEU A 44 6.19 -0.64 3.63
CA LEU A 44 6.56 -0.65 5.03
C LEU A 44 7.09 0.72 5.44
N ILE A 45 6.59 1.26 6.54
CA ILE A 45 7.06 2.51 7.15
C ILE A 45 7.78 2.16 8.44
N SER A 46 9.09 2.47 8.50
CA SER A 46 9.95 2.15 9.65
C SER A 46 10.47 3.43 10.31
N TYR A 47 10.28 3.58 11.61
CA TYR A 47 10.74 4.71 12.42
C TYR A 47 10.86 4.31 13.90
N GLU A 48 11.86 4.79 14.59
CA GLU A 48 12.08 4.59 16.04
C GLU A 48 11.94 3.12 16.47
N GLY A 49 12.43 2.18 15.65
CA GLY A 49 12.30 0.72 15.89
C GLY A 49 10.90 0.15 15.68
N ARG A 50 9.97 0.93 15.14
CA ARG A 50 8.60 0.52 14.80
C ARG A 50 8.48 0.21 13.31
N ASN A 51 7.63 -0.74 12.98
CA ASN A 51 7.26 -1.12 11.61
C ASN A 51 5.75 -1.04 11.46
N VAL A 52 5.27 -0.18 10.59
CA VAL A 52 3.86 -0.05 10.19
C VAL A 52 3.75 -0.47 8.73
N LEU A 53 2.87 -1.42 8.46
CA LEU A 53 2.61 -1.95 7.11
C LEU A 53 1.35 -1.30 6.54
N ILE A 54 1.38 -0.90 5.28
CA ILE A 54 0.16 -0.57 4.52
C ILE A 54 -0.09 -1.71 3.54
N ASP A 55 -1.22 -2.37 3.72
CA ASP A 55 -1.73 -3.53 2.99
C ASP A 55 -0.91 -4.83 3.13
N THR A 56 -1.60 -5.97 3.21
CA THR A 56 -1.05 -7.32 3.27
C THR A 56 -1.45 -8.09 2.02
N THR A 57 -0.61 -8.06 1.04
CA THR A 57 -0.88 -8.72 -0.24
C THR A 57 -0.75 -10.25 -0.14
N PRO A 58 -1.27 -11.04 -1.10
CA PRO A 58 -0.96 -12.47 -1.19
C PRO A 58 0.55 -12.78 -1.26
N ASP A 59 1.36 -11.78 -1.63
CA ASP A 59 2.82 -11.90 -1.69
C ASP A 59 3.50 -11.55 -0.34
N PHE A 60 2.74 -11.24 0.72
CA PHE A 60 3.27 -10.66 1.96
C PHE A 60 4.38 -11.52 2.58
N ARG A 61 4.24 -12.84 2.60
CA ARG A 61 5.31 -13.72 3.08
C ARG A 61 6.63 -13.47 2.33
N THR A 62 6.59 -13.42 1.01
CA THR A 62 7.77 -13.18 0.17
C THR A 62 8.33 -11.76 0.41
N GLN A 63 7.45 -10.78 0.52
CA GLN A 63 7.79 -9.39 0.81
C GLN A 63 8.48 -9.25 2.17
N ALA A 64 7.93 -9.87 3.21
CA ALA A 64 8.45 -9.82 4.57
C ALA A 64 9.83 -10.49 4.68
N LEU A 65 10.03 -11.64 4.04
CA LEU A 65 11.31 -12.34 4.00
C LEU A 65 12.37 -11.50 3.28
N ARG A 66 12.04 -10.96 2.11
CA ARG A 66 12.96 -10.12 1.31
C ARG A 66 13.36 -8.84 2.03
N ALA A 67 12.42 -8.21 2.75
CA ALA A 67 12.65 -6.97 3.49
C ALA A 67 13.16 -7.20 4.93
N HIS A 68 13.39 -8.45 5.33
CA HIS A 68 13.82 -8.84 6.68
C HIS A 68 12.93 -8.25 7.79
N ILE A 69 11.60 -8.32 7.61
CA ILE A 69 10.64 -7.82 8.60
C ILE A 69 10.56 -8.85 9.75
N GLU A 70 11.14 -8.51 10.89
CA GLU A 70 11.14 -9.39 12.07
C GLU A 70 10.02 -9.08 13.05
N ARG A 71 9.52 -7.85 13.04
CA ARG A 71 8.44 -7.35 13.91
C ARG A 71 7.47 -6.49 13.13
N LEU A 72 6.19 -6.60 13.47
CA LEU A 72 5.10 -5.80 12.90
C LEU A 72 4.31 -5.15 14.04
N HIS A 73 4.27 -3.82 14.06
CA HIS A 73 3.69 -3.07 15.17
C HIS A 73 2.27 -2.59 14.89
N ALA A 74 1.93 -2.35 13.64
CA ALA A 74 0.58 -2.04 13.19
C ALA A 74 0.44 -2.33 11.69
N VAL A 75 -0.80 -2.54 11.26
CA VAL A 75 -1.17 -2.63 9.85
C VAL A 75 -2.32 -1.69 9.56
N VAL A 76 -2.27 -1.05 8.41
CA VAL A 76 -3.30 -0.12 7.95
C VAL A 76 -3.76 -0.60 6.57
N PHE A 77 -5.05 -0.84 6.39
CA PHE A 77 -5.61 -1.26 5.12
C PHE A 77 -6.22 -0.09 4.36
N THR A 78 -5.86 0.01 3.08
CA THR A 78 -6.48 0.94 2.15
C THR A 78 -7.90 0.51 1.80
N HIS A 79 -8.07 -0.76 1.45
CA HIS A 79 -9.35 -1.38 1.13
C HIS A 79 -9.24 -2.92 1.17
N ALA A 80 -10.31 -3.64 0.84
CA ALA A 80 -10.42 -5.09 1.07
C ALA A 80 -10.25 -5.95 -0.19
N HIS A 81 -9.76 -5.42 -1.30
CA HIS A 81 -9.48 -6.27 -2.46
C HIS A 81 -8.42 -7.32 -2.13
N ALA A 82 -8.45 -8.44 -2.85
CA ALA A 82 -7.62 -9.60 -2.54
C ALA A 82 -6.11 -9.28 -2.58
N ASP A 83 -5.69 -8.47 -3.52
CA ASP A 83 -4.30 -8.04 -3.69
C ASP A 83 -3.80 -7.11 -2.58
N HIS A 84 -4.69 -6.63 -1.70
CA HIS A 84 -4.35 -5.79 -0.55
C HIS A 84 -4.56 -6.48 0.80
N ALA A 85 -5.44 -7.49 0.89
CA ALA A 85 -5.85 -8.02 2.20
C ALA A 85 -5.55 -9.51 2.41
N MET A 86 -5.31 -10.32 1.36
CA MET A 86 -5.28 -11.77 1.49
C MET A 86 -4.00 -12.35 2.14
N GLY A 87 -2.99 -11.53 2.44
CA GLY A 87 -1.81 -11.94 3.21
C GLY A 87 -1.95 -11.81 4.73
N LEU A 88 -3.15 -11.51 5.25
CA LEU A 88 -3.37 -11.33 6.69
C LEU A 88 -3.05 -12.59 7.50
N ASP A 89 -3.23 -13.78 6.95
CA ASP A 89 -2.90 -15.03 7.64
C ASP A 89 -1.40 -15.20 7.93
N ASP A 90 -0.53 -14.55 7.18
CA ASP A 90 0.92 -14.55 7.40
C ASP A 90 1.37 -13.75 8.64
N PHE A 91 0.43 -13.26 9.48
CA PHE A 91 0.76 -12.60 10.76
C PHE A 91 1.16 -13.58 11.86
N ARG A 92 0.76 -14.85 11.78
CA ARG A 92 1.05 -15.87 12.78
C ARG A 92 2.52 -15.93 13.23
N PRO A 93 3.52 -15.90 12.32
CA PRO A 93 4.92 -15.90 12.73
C PRO A 93 5.32 -14.69 13.58
N PHE A 94 4.69 -13.52 13.37
CA PHE A 94 4.93 -12.33 14.19
C PHE A 94 4.33 -12.51 15.59
N ASN A 95 3.10 -13.04 15.70
CA ASN A 95 2.46 -13.29 16.99
C ASN A 95 3.25 -14.33 17.83
N PHE A 96 3.95 -15.27 17.20
CA PHE A 96 4.82 -16.21 17.93
C PHE A 96 6.08 -15.57 18.50
N ARG A 97 6.55 -14.46 17.90
CA ARG A 97 7.82 -13.80 18.27
C ARG A 97 7.63 -12.54 19.09
N GLN A 98 6.47 -11.94 19.03
CA GLN A 98 6.12 -10.72 19.76
C GLN A 98 4.86 -10.97 20.59
N SER A 99 4.83 -10.46 21.81
CA SER A 99 3.64 -10.56 22.66
C SER A 99 2.57 -9.58 22.21
N GLY A 100 1.31 -9.99 22.37
CA GLY A 100 0.14 -9.15 22.12
C GLY A 100 -0.41 -9.24 20.68
N ASP A 101 -1.62 -8.75 20.53
CA ASP A 101 -2.31 -8.67 19.26
C ASP A 101 -1.72 -7.54 18.40
N ILE A 102 -1.71 -7.73 17.08
CA ILE A 102 -1.26 -6.70 16.14
C ILE A 102 -2.43 -5.77 15.83
N PRO A 103 -2.33 -4.45 16.10
CA PRO A 103 -3.36 -3.50 15.73
C PRO A 103 -3.55 -3.43 14.22
N VAL A 104 -4.80 -3.57 13.77
CA VAL A 104 -5.20 -3.55 12.36
C VAL A 104 -6.23 -2.44 12.14
N TYR A 105 -5.85 -1.44 11.39
CA TYR A 105 -6.64 -0.25 11.11
C TYR A 105 -7.29 -0.35 9.72
N ALA A 106 -8.59 -0.16 9.65
CA ALA A 106 -9.35 -0.17 8.40
C ALA A 106 -10.65 0.63 8.51
N ALA A 107 -11.17 1.11 7.39
CA ALA A 107 -12.54 1.61 7.30
C ALA A 107 -13.55 0.50 7.69
N PRO A 108 -14.74 0.84 8.21
CA PRO A 108 -15.73 -0.16 8.65
C PRO A 108 -16.06 -1.21 7.57
N ASP A 109 -16.29 -0.79 6.33
CA ASP A 109 -16.62 -1.70 5.22
C ASP A 109 -15.45 -2.62 4.85
N THR A 110 -14.23 -2.09 4.89
CA THR A 110 -12.99 -2.86 4.71
C THR A 110 -12.86 -3.90 5.81
N MET A 111 -13.00 -3.50 7.08
CA MET A 111 -12.93 -4.41 8.22
C MET A 111 -14.01 -5.51 8.17
N ASN A 112 -15.25 -5.15 7.78
CA ASN A 112 -16.31 -6.12 7.60
C ASN A 112 -16.01 -7.13 6.49
N SER A 113 -15.38 -6.70 5.42
CA SER A 113 -14.95 -7.57 4.33
C SER A 113 -13.83 -8.52 4.77
N ILE A 114 -12.85 -8.01 5.51
CA ILE A 114 -11.78 -8.83 6.11
C ILE A 114 -12.36 -9.88 7.06
N ARG A 115 -13.34 -9.52 7.90
CA ARG A 115 -14.04 -10.47 8.78
C ARG A 115 -14.72 -11.61 8.01
N ARG A 116 -15.32 -11.31 6.87
CA ARG A 116 -15.94 -12.32 6.02
C ARG A 116 -14.92 -13.25 5.35
N CYS A 117 -13.76 -12.73 4.98
CA CYS A 117 -12.69 -13.52 4.36
C CYS A 117 -11.95 -14.40 5.37
N PHE A 118 -11.79 -13.93 6.61
CA PHE A 118 -11.02 -14.59 7.66
C PHE A 118 -11.83 -14.76 8.97
N PRO A 119 -13.00 -15.44 8.95
CA PRO A 119 -13.87 -15.54 10.13
C PRO A 119 -13.14 -16.13 11.33
N TYR A 120 -12.26 -17.11 11.14
CA TYR A 120 -11.50 -17.78 12.19
C TYR A 120 -10.54 -16.84 12.97
N ILE A 121 -10.09 -15.72 12.37
CA ILE A 121 -9.26 -14.72 13.06
C ILE A 121 -10.07 -13.95 14.11
N PHE A 122 -11.36 -13.79 13.88
CA PHE A 122 -12.26 -13.01 14.72
C PHE A 122 -13.09 -13.86 15.68
N ASP A 123 -13.08 -15.19 15.50
CA ASP A 123 -13.78 -16.10 16.40
C ASP A 123 -13.00 -16.28 17.70
N SER A 124 -13.66 -16.04 18.85
CA SER A 124 -13.04 -16.13 20.17
C SER A 124 -12.61 -17.55 20.56
N GLU A 125 -13.32 -18.57 20.05
CA GLU A 125 -12.98 -19.96 20.35
C GLU A 125 -11.73 -20.41 19.58
N GLU A 126 -11.55 -19.96 18.35
CA GLU A 126 -10.38 -20.30 17.52
C GLU A 126 -9.13 -19.50 17.92
N LYS A 127 -9.26 -18.36 18.62
CA LYS A 127 -8.14 -17.60 19.18
C LYS A 127 -7.23 -18.40 20.13
N LYS A 128 -7.67 -19.55 20.59
CA LYS A 128 -6.86 -20.49 21.38
C LYS A 128 -5.94 -21.36 20.53
N THR A 129 -6.01 -21.26 19.22
CA THR A 129 -5.24 -22.04 18.24
C THR A 129 -4.19 -21.20 17.55
N ASN A 130 -3.48 -21.78 16.59
CA ASN A 130 -2.42 -21.12 15.81
C ASN A 130 -3.01 -20.22 14.70
N VAL A 131 -3.83 -19.24 15.05
CA VAL A 131 -4.38 -18.24 14.13
C VAL A 131 -3.72 -16.88 14.34
N PRO A 132 -3.79 -15.95 13.37
CA PRO A 132 -3.36 -14.58 13.60
C PRO A 132 -4.10 -13.92 14.76
N HIS A 133 -3.36 -13.25 15.64
CA HIS A 133 -3.91 -12.46 16.72
C HIS A 133 -3.84 -10.99 16.34
N ILE A 134 -5.00 -10.38 16.12
CA ILE A 134 -5.12 -8.98 15.70
C ILE A 134 -6.06 -8.21 16.63
N GLU A 135 -5.82 -6.90 16.73
CA GLU A 135 -6.70 -5.95 17.40
C GLU A 135 -7.35 -5.03 16.35
N PRO A 136 -8.63 -5.24 15.98
CA PRO A 136 -9.30 -4.41 15.00
C PRO A 136 -9.52 -2.98 15.50
N ARG A 137 -9.13 -1.98 14.70
CA ARG A 137 -9.30 -0.55 14.94
C ARG A 137 -10.03 0.08 13.74
N LEU A 138 -11.20 0.64 13.97
CA LEU A 138 -11.99 1.27 12.91
C LEU A 138 -11.52 2.70 12.65
N LEU A 139 -11.36 3.03 11.38
CA LEU A 139 -11.06 4.39 10.90
C LEU A 139 -12.38 5.09 10.54
N ASP A 140 -12.55 6.29 11.06
CA ASP A 140 -13.71 7.17 10.78
C ASP A 140 -13.37 8.32 9.82
N GLY A 141 -12.16 8.31 9.25
CA GLY A 141 -11.64 9.38 8.40
C GLY A 141 -10.86 10.45 9.15
N SER A 142 -10.90 10.46 10.48
CA SER A 142 -10.11 11.38 11.31
C SER A 142 -8.63 10.99 11.35
N PRO A 143 -7.73 11.95 11.57
CA PRO A 143 -6.32 11.65 11.80
C PRO A 143 -6.14 10.78 13.05
N PHE A 144 -5.22 9.83 13.00
CA PHE A 144 -4.84 8.97 14.12
C PHE A 144 -3.33 8.91 14.29
N ASP A 145 -2.89 8.56 15.49
CA ASP A 145 -1.46 8.45 15.82
C ASP A 145 -1.03 6.99 15.88
N LEU A 146 0.10 6.70 15.24
CA LEU A 146 0.79 5.43 15.38
C LEU A 146 2.19 5.71 15.94
N PHE A 147 2.37 5.47 17.23
CA PHE A 147 3.67 5.54 17.91
C PHE A 147 4.42 6.88 17.69
N GLY A 148 3.69 8.02 17.69
CA GLY A 148 4.25 9.36 17.47
C GLY A 148 4.28 9.83 16.01
N LEU A 149 3.92 8.98 15.04
CA LEU A 149 3.72 9.38 13.65
C LEU A 149 2.23 9.51 13.35
N LYS A 150 1.80 10.69 12.94
CA LYS A 150 0.40 10.99 12.62
C LYS A 150 0.06 10.49 11.21
N PHE A 151 -1.00 9.70 11.13
CA PHE A 151 -1.61 9.23 9.89
C PHE A 151 -2.91 9.99 9.63
N LEU A 152 -3.16 10.32 8.37
CA LEU A 152 -4.39 10.94 7.90
C LEU A 152 -4.97 10.10 6.76
N PRO A 153 -6.16 9.50 6.93
CA PRO A 153 -6.87 8.87 5.84
C PRO A 153 -7.22 9.92 4.76
N ILE A 154 -6.94 9.58 3.52
CA ILE A 154 -7.23 10.43 2.35
C ILE A 154 -8.30 9.71 1.53
N PRO A 155 -9.55 10.18 1.50
CA PRO A 155 -10.59 9.58 0.66
C PRO A 155 -10.23 9.70 -0.82
N ILE A 156 -10.19 8.59 -1.54
CA ILE A 156 -9.94 8.52 -2.98
C ILE A 156 -10.98 7.61 -3.64
N LEU A 157 -11.24 7.81 -4.93
CA LEU A 157 -12.19 7.01 -5.66
C LEU A 157 -11.50 5.83 -6.35
N HIS A 158 -12.04 4.64 -6.19
CA HIS A 158 -11.67 3.44 -6.90
C HIS A 158 -12.88 2.96 -7.71
N GLY A 159 -13.06 3.51 -8.90
CA GLY A 159 -14.31 3.42 -9.65
C GLY A 159 -15.47 4.02 -8.84
N PRO A 160 -16.54 3.25 -8.55
CA PRO A 160 -17.68 3.73 -7.79
C PRO A 160 -17.47 3.74 -6.26
N HIS A 161 -16.35 3.20 -5.78
CA HIS A 161 -16.10 3.03 -4.36
C HIS A 161 -15.16 4.11 -3.82
N THR A 162 -15.46 4.61 -2.63
CA THR A 162 -14.50 5.41 -1.86
C THR A 162 -13.63 4.49 -1.02
N ILE A 163 -12.32 4.61 -1.17
CA ILE A 163 -11.32 3.89 -0.37
C ILE A 163 -10.38 4.90 0.28
N TYR A 164 -9.46 4.43 1.12
CA TYR A 164 -8.47 5.31 1.75
C TYR A 164 -7.07 5.13 1.15
N GLY A 165 -6.47 6.25 0.70
CA GLY A 165 -5.03 6.42 0.76
C GLY A 165 -4.62 6.95 2.14
N PHE A 166 -3.32 7.09 2.38
CA PHE A 166 -2.84 7.58 3.68
C PHE A 166 -1.73 8.62 3.49
N ARG A 167 -1.88 9.75 4.20
CA ARG A 167 -0.77 10.68 4.45
C ARG A 167 -0.17 10.37 5.81
N PHE A 168 1.16 10.37 5.90
CA PHE A 168 1.92 10.22 7.13
C PHE A 168 3.14 11.15 7.07
N GLY A 169 3.24 12.04 8.04
CA GLY A 169 4.23 13.11 8.01
C GLY A 169 4.15 13.94 6.72
N ASN A 170 5.26 13.99 5.98
CA ASN A 170 5.41 14.67 4.69
C ASN A 170 5.34 13.72 3.48
N ALA A 171 4.86 12.49 3.66
CA ALA A 171 4.66 11.52 2.60
C ALA A 171 3.20 11.09 2.48
N ALA A 172 2.80 10.60 1.31
CA ALA A 172 1.50 9.98 1.09
C ALA A 172 1.60 8.75 0.18
N TYR A 173 0.69 7.77 0.42
CA TYR A 173 0.53 6.56 -0.37
C TYR A 173 -0.92 6.45 -0.83
N LEU A 174 -1.14 6.55 -2.14
CA LEU A 174 -2.46 6.51 -2.78
C LEU A 174 -2.43 5.47 -3.91
N THR A 175 -2.63 4.22 -3.54
CA THR A 175 -2.81 3.12 -4.51
C THR A 175 -4.27 3.05 -4.96
N ASP A 176 -4.52 2.40 -6.10
CA ASP A 176 -5.86 2.00 -6.57
C ASP A 176 -6.86 3.17 -6.74
N HIS A 177 -6.38 4.31 -7.21
CA HIS A 177 -7.31 5.42 -7.44
C HIS A 177 -7.61 5.65 -8.92
N SER A 178 -8.87 5.81 -9.23
CA SER A 178 -9.34 6.36 -10.53
C SER A 178 -9.38 7.89 -10.50
N GLU A 179 -9.63 8.47 -9.31
CA GLU A 179 -9.74 9.91 -9.11
C GLU A 179 -9.39 10.29 -7.67
N ILE A 180 -8.82 11.47 -7.50
CA ILE A 180 -8.58 12.11 -6.21
C ILE A 180 -9.50 13.33 -6.13
N PRO A 181 -10.54 13.34 -5.29
CA PRO A 181 -11.44 14.49 -5.12
C PRO A 181 -10.70 15.77 -4.73
N ASP A 182 -11.19 16.94 -5.12
CA ASP A 182 -10.54 18.22 -4.78
C ASP A 182 -10.37 18.43 -3.27
N SER A 183 -11.34 18.00 -2.46
CA SER A 183 -11.21 18.03 -0.99
C SER A 183 -10.03 17.18 -0.48
N SER A 184 -9.72 16.08 -1.14
CA SER A 184 -8.57 15.22 -0.84
C SER A 184 -7.27 15.80 -1.37
N MET A 185 -7.30 16.51 -2.50
CA MET A 185 -6.14 17.22 -3.03
C MET A 185 -5.62 18.28 -2.05
N ASP A 186 -6.52 18.97 -1.31
CA ASP A 186 -6.13 19.94 -0.29
C ASP A 186 -5.38 19.31 0.89
N LEU A 187 -5.71 18.05 1.23
CA LEU A 187 -5.03 17.28 2.28
C LEU A 187 -3.62 16.82 1.88
N LEU A 188 -3.30 16.87 0.57
CA LEU A 188 -2.02 16.43 0.00
C LEU A 188 -1.04 17.58 -0.24
N ARG A 189 -1.36 18.80 0.17
CA ARG A 189 -0.45 19.96 0.01
C ARG A 189 0.82 19.80 0.86
N SER A 190 1.92 20.36 0.37
CA SER A 190 3.21 20.39 1.09
C SER A 190 3.79 19.00 1.41
N LEU A 191 3.61 18.03 0.54
CA LEU A 191 4.28 16.75 0.59
C LEU A 191 5.68 16.84 -0.01
N ASP A 192 6.62 16.09 0.58
CA ASP A 192 7.93 15.84 -0.05
C ASP A 192 7.90 14.64 -0.97
N VAL A 193 7.11 13.61 -0.60
CA VAL A 193 7.06 12.33 -1.31
C VAL A 193 5.62 11.87 -1.50
N ILE A 194 5.30 11.39 -2.69
CA ILE A 194 4.00 10.75 -2.96
C ILE A 194 4.18 9.45 -3.73
N PHE A 195 3.41 8.44 -3.36
CA PHE A 195 3.23 7.21 -4.12
C PHE A 195 1.82 7.23 -4.73
N LEU A 196 1.73 7.05 -6.05
CA LEU A 196 0.48 7.14 -6.79
C LEU A 196 0.24 5.92 -7.65
N ASP A 197 -1.01 5.49 -7.76
CA ASP A 197 -1.45 4.56 -8.80
C ASP A 197 -1.08 5.11 -10.19
N ALA A 198 -0.48 4.27 -11.02
CA ALA A 198 -0.24 4.55 -12.44
C ALA A 198 -0.27 3.24 -13.22
N LEU A 199 -1.46 2.65 -13.34
CA LEU A 199 -1.64 1.30 -13.86
C LEU A 199 -0.98 1.10 -15.22
N ARG A 200 -1.26 2.01 -16.17
CA ARG A 200 -0.81 1.96 -17.57
C ARG A 200 -1.11 3.27 -18.30
N TYR A 201 -0.70 3.37 -19.58
CA TYR A 201 -1.06 4.54 -20.41
C TYR A 201 -2.54 4.54 -20.85
N LYS A 202 -3.11 3.35 -21.15
CA LYS A 202 -4.50 3.23 -21.58
C LYS A 202 -5.46 3.44 -20.41
N PRO A 203 -6.58 4.16 -20.61
CA PRO A 203 -7.58 4.36 -19.55
C PRO A 203 -8.08 3.04 -18.94
N HIS A 204 -8.41 3.11 -17.66
CA HIS A 204 -9.04 2.05 -16.89
C HIS A 204 -10.17 2.65 -16.03
N PRO A 205 -11.30 1.94 -15.83
CA PRO A 205 -12.43 2.50 -15.11
C PRO A 205 -12.17 2.73 -13.61
N THR A 206 -11.23 2.00 -13.01
CA THR A 206 -10.98 2.02 -11.57
C THR A 206 -9.57 2.48 -11.18
N HIS A 207 -8.69 2.72 -12.17
CA HIS A 207 -7.29 3.10 -11.91
C HIS A 207 -6.87 4.32 -12.70
N SER A 208 -5.86 5.02 -12.18
CA SER A 208 -5.24 6.15 -12.86
C SER A 208 -4.35 5.67 -14.03
N THR A 209 -4.17 6.57 -15.00
CA THR A 209 -3.16 6.40 -16.03
C THR A 209 -1.86 7.11 -15.63
N VAL A 210 -0.74 6.72 -16.25
CA VAL A 210 0.54 7.40 -16.07
C VAL A 210 0.40 8.92 -16.29
N GLU A 211 -0.28 9.34 -17.36
CA GLU A 211 -0.47 10.77 -17.67
C GLU A 211 -1.27 11.51 -16.60
N ARG A 212 -2.35 10.89 -16.09
CA ARG A 212 -3.17 11.50 -15.03
C ARG A 212 -2.38 11.66 -13.75
N SER A 213 -1.58 10.65 -13.39
CA SER A 213 -0.76 10.68 -12.19
C SER A 213 0.39 11.68 -12.30
N ILE A 214 0.98 11.86 -13.48
CA ILE A 214 1.95 12.95 -13.75
C ILE A 214 1.29 14.31 -13.52
N LYS A 215 0.11 14.57 -14.08
CA LYS A 215 -0.63 15.82 -13.87
C LYS A 215 -0.96 16.08 -12.40
N THR A 216 -1.26 15.03 -11.63
CA THR A 216 -1.46 15.13 -10.18
C THR A 216 -0.18 15.55 -9.46
N VAL A 217 0.96 14.94 -9.81
CA VAL A 217 2.28 15.30 -9.26
C VAL A 217 2.62 16.75 -9.56
N GLU A 218 2.41 17.21 -10.79
CA GLU A 218 2.63 18.61 -11.21
C GLU A 218 1.74 19.57 -10.43
N LYS A 219 0.43 19.27 -10.29
CA LYS A 219 -0.53 20.09 -9.55
C LYS A 219 -0.15 20.22 -8.07
N LEU A 220 0.36 19.15 -7.45
CA LEU A 220 0.80 19.12 -6.05
C LEU A 220 2.17 19.74 -5.82
N GLY A 221 3.02 19.81 -6.84
CA GLY A 221 4.38 20.34 -6.74
C GLY A 221 5.28 19.54 -5.80
N VAL A 222 5.06 18.23 -5.67
CA VAL A 222 5.85 17.37 -4.77
C VAL A 222 7.27 17.18 -5.28
N ARG A 223 8.22 17.07 -4.35
CA ARG A 223 9.64 16.95 -4.70
C ARG A 223 9.99 15.60 -5.32
N ARG A 224 9.34 14.51 -4.88
CA ARG A 224 9.56 13.15 -5.38
C ARG A 224 8.21 12.42 -5.52
N ALA A 225 8.01 11.76 -6.64
CA ALA A 225 6.86 10.92 -6.88
C ALA A 225 7.30 9.53 -7.34
N PHE A 226 6.61 8.52 -6.86
CA PHE A 226 6.80 7.12 -7.25
C PHE A 226 5.47 6.56 -7.72
N PHE A 227 5.52 5.75 -8.77
CA PHE A 227 4.33 5.06 -9.26
C PHE A 227 4.23 3.67 -8.68
N THR A 228 3.01 3.27 -8.36
CA THR A 228 2.65 1.95 -7.84
C THR A 228 1.48 1.37 -8.63
N HIS A 229 1.10 0.16 -8.34
CA HIS A 229 0.02 -0.60 -9.01
C HIS A 229 0.24 -0.75 -10.53
N ILE A 230 1.49 -0.90 -10.95
CA ILE A 230 1.94 -0.91 -12.34
C ILE A 230 1.66 -2.27 -12.97
N CYS A 231 0.99 -2.30 -14.12
CA CYS A 231 0.76 -3.53 -14.88
C CYS A 231 1.90 -3.84 -15.86
N HIS A 232 1.78 -4.96 -16.56
CA HIS A 232 2.79 -5.46 -17.52
C HIS A 232 2.83 -4.70 -18.86
N ASP A 233 1.97 -3.68 -19.05
CA ASP A 233 2.08 -2.78 -20.22
C ASP A 233 3.26 -1.80 -20.08
N LEU A 234 3.81 -1.64 -18.87
CA LEU A 234 4.88 -0.72 -18.57
C LEU A 234 6.17 -1.47 -18.16
N GLY A 235 7.12 -1.56 -19.06
CA GLY A 235 8.49 -1.99 -18.73
C GLY A 235 9.23 -0.92 -17.95
N HIS A 236 10.09 -1.32 -17.03
CA HIS A 236 10.80 -0.38 -16.13
C HIS A 236 11.62 0.65 -16.90
N GLU A 237 12.40 0.24 -17.88
CA GLU A 237 13.22 1.17 -18.68
C GLU A 237 12.39 2.17 -19.51
N ARG A 238 11.20 1.75 -19.97
CA ARG A 238 10.30 2.62 -20.74
C ARG A 238 9.48 3.54 -19.84
N ALA A 239 9.32 3.17 -18.57
CA ALA A 239 8.62 3.96 -17.56
C ALA A 239 9.50 4.98 -16.85
N GLU A 240 10.76 5.15 -17.24
CA GLU A 240 11.58 6.31 -16.86
C GLU A 240 11.02 7.58 -17.54
N ILE A 241 9.81 7.93 -17.16
CA ILE A 241 9.10 9.10 -17.66
C ILE A 241 9.62 10.31 -16.90
N GLY A 242 10.36 11.13 -17.64
CA GLY A 242 10.75 12.46 -17.19
C GLY A 242 11.82 12.47 -16.10
N ARG A 243 13.07 12.60 -16.48
CA ARG A 243 14.25 12.77 -15.61
C ARG A 243 14.20 13.94 -14.61
N ALA A 244 13.05 14.58 -14.44
CA ALA A 244 12.91 15.73 -13.55
C ALA A 244 12.48 15.38 -12.12
N SER A 245 11.90 14.20 -11.84
CA SER A 245 11.38 13.88 -10.50
C SER A 245 11.61 12.46 -9.97
N CYS A 246 12.18 11.54 -10.74
CA CYS A 246 12.42 10.17 -10.27
C CYS A 246 13.92 9.83 -10.30
N ARG A 247 14.70 10.46 -9.43
CA ARG A 247 16.01 9.93 -9.07
C ARG A 247 15.95 9.44 -7.65
N GLU A 248 15.74 8.12 -7.49
CA GLU A 248 16.47 7.34 -6.49
C GLU A 248 16.17 5.84 -6.65
N ARG A 249 17.23 5.08 -6.52
CA ARG A 249 17.29 3.62 -6.66
C ARG A 249 16.55 2.94 -5.51
N VAL A 250 15.78 1.93 -5.83
CA VAL A 250 15.32 0.89 -4.90
C VAL A 250 16.50 0.07 -4.43
#